data_3a817a2984fb0b1055359af6feb86dac
#
_entry.id   3a817a2984fb0b1055359af6feb86dac
#
_cell.length_a   1.000
_cell.length_b   1.000
_cell.length_c   1.000
_cell.angle_alpha   90.00
_cell.angle_beta   90.00
_cell.angle_gamma   90.00
#
_symmetry.space_group_name_H-M   'P 1'
#
loop_
_entity.id
_entity.type
_entity.pdbx_description
1 polymer ?
#
loop_
_entity_poly.entity_id
_entity_poly.type
_entity_poly.pdbx_seq_one_letter_code
_entity_poly.pdbx_strand_id
1 'polypeptide(L)'
;LVFGDISRWYMILSFILLAILVGFLSGRYPAFVLASFKPIFALKGNASAKNGTTVLRNILVIVQFSISIIIIAGTLVIYWQFRYMTNKDLGFDKEQLVVLERLHPLDKQIQTFKAELTSHSSILTATNSTAYLGATNNNSTYGIKGRPLEEAAMLYVYYTDEDFMETFKFTLATPDSRFLSRDFPGDSSACLINEATVRKYALEDPLNTIFIEPSDQGFDKELRVIGVVSDHHFSSLKDEIGAQIIMLKPQSWDWHGYITLRIAGGRENIEAALAHVDKTWKAFTNDEPLQYFFLDEQLENYYAEEKRTGTITLIFSILAIFIASLGLFGLTLYNSQKRIREIGLRKVLGATEGNVIAVISKSVGYAVGISILI
;
A
#
# COMPACT_ATOMS: atom_id res chain seq x y z
N LEU A 1 21.82 1.33 17.06
CA LEU A 1 21.06 1.88 18.21
C LEU A 1 21.45 3.31 18.62
N VAL A 2 22.62 3.82 18.23
CA VAL A 2 23.14 5.14 18.61
C VAL A 2 22.61 6.30 17.73
N PHE A 3 22.21 6.02 16.50
CA PHE A 3 21.67 7.04 15.60
C PHE A 3 20.22 7.50 15.93
N GLY A 4 19.46 6.69 16.68
CA GLY A 4 18.07 7.01 17.03
C GLY A 4 17.90 8.13 18.05
N ASP A 5 18.81 8.25 19.00
CA ASP A 5 18.66 9.22 20.12
C ASP A 5 19.15 10.62 19.72
N ILE A 6 20.22 10.74 18.95
CA ILE A 6 20.71 12.04 18.45
C ILE A 6 19.68 12.68 17.50
N SER A 7 19.02 11.87 16.66
CA SER A 7 17.96 12.32 15.75
C SER A 7 16.76 12.90 16.50
N ARG A 8 16.38 12.37 17.66
CA ARG A 8 15.24 12.85 18.45
C ARG A 8 15.43 14.27 19.00
N TRP A 9 16.61 14.59 19.49
CA TRP A 9 16.90 15.93 20.01
C TRP A 9 16.88 17.00 18.93
N TYR A 10 17.44 16.74 17.75
CA TYR A 10 17.37 17.67 16.62
C TYR A 10 15.92 17.87 16.15
N MET A 11 15.10 16.83 16.15
CA MET A 11 13.68 16.97 15.82
C MET A 11 12.94 17.86 16.84
N ILE A 12 13.13 17.63 18.13
CA ILE A 12 12.52 18.46 19.18
C ILE A 12 12.98 19.92 19.03
N LEU A 13 14.28 20.16 18.85
CA LEU A 13 14.82 21.49 18.66
C LEU A 13 14.25 22.18 17.42
N SER A 14 14.11 21.46 16.31
CA SER A 14 13.52 21.99 15.06
C SER A 14 12.04 22.34 15.23
N PHE A 15 11.26 21.55 15.98
CA PHE A 15 9.87 21.88 16.30
C PHE A 15 9.75 23.11 17.19
N ILE A 16 10.62 23.24 18.20
CA ILE A 16 10.66 24.43 19.06
C ILE A 16 11.02 25.68 18.22
N LEU A 17 12.03 25.58 17.37
CA LEU A 17 12.45 26.69 16.50
C LEU A 17 11.33 27.08 15.53
N LEU A 18 10.66 26.09 14.94
CA LEU A 18 9.51 26.29 14.06
C LEU A 18 8.35 26.97 14.81
N ALA A 19 8.03 26.55 16.03
CA ALA A 19 6.98 27.14 16.85
C ALA A 19 7.31 28.61 17.19
N ILE A 20 8.56 28.93 17.54
CA ILE A 20 9.03 30.28 17.79
C ILE A 20 8.91 31.13 16.51
N LEU A 21 9.35 30.59 15.37
CA LEU A 21 9.27 31.27 14.07
C LEU A 21 7.83 31.61 13.69
N VAL A 22 6.94 30.62 13.78
CA VAL A 22 5.50 30.78 13.51
C VAL A 22 4.87 31.77 14.49
N GLY A 23 5.18 31.68 15.78
CA GLY A 23 4.72 32.65 16.79
C GLY A 23 5.16 34.07 16.50
N PHE A 24 6.43 34.26 16.10
CA PHE A 24 6.97 35.57 15.74
C PHE A 24 6.32 36.14 14.48
N LEU A 25 6.16 35.32 13.42
CA LEU A 25 5.53 35.74 12.17
C LEU A 25 4.04 36.09 12.37
N SER A 26 3.30 35.27 13.10
CA SER A 26 1.88 35.51 13.38
C SER A 26 1.62 36.70 14.30
N GLY A 27 2.52 36.96 15.27
CA GLY A 27 2.43 38.11 16.16
C GLY A 27 2.83 39.46 15.53
N ARG A 28 3.71 39.43 14.52
CA ARG A 28 4.25 40.63 13.87
C ARG A 28 3.18 41.48 13.21
N TYR A 29 2.26 40.86 12.49
CA TYR A 29 1.20 41.58 11.78
C TYR A 29 0.22 42.33 12.71
N PRO A 30 -0.37 41.73 13.76
CA PRO A 30 -1.21 42.44 14.73
C PRO A 30 -0.43 43.57 15.43
N ALA A 31 0.85 43.35 15.76
CA ALA A 31 1.68 44.34 16.40
C ALA A 31 1.89 45.60 15.51
N PHE A 32 2.18 45.43 14.23
CA PHE A 32 2.33 46.56 13.30
C PHE A 32 1.00 47.30 13.09
N VAL A 33 -0.11 46.59 12.98
CA VAL A 33 -1.44 47.20 12.82
C VAL A 33 -1.80 48.03 14.07
N LEU A 34 -1.57 47.51 15.27
CA LEU A 34 -1.80 48.21 16.52
C LEU A 34 -0.86 49.43 16.69
N ALA A 35 0.40 49.28 16.35
CA ALA A 35 1.39 50.37 16.42
C ALA A 35 1.11 51.52 15.42
N SER A 36 0.49 51.21 14.27
CA SER A 36 0.13 52.24 13.27
C SER A 36 -1.15 53.02 13.59
N PHE A 37 -1.83 52.71 14.69
CA PHE A 37 -3.08 53.39 15.12
C PHE A 37 -2.79 54.81 15.63
N LYS A 38 -3.29 55.81 14.93
CA LYS A 38 -3.20 57.19 15.41
C LYS A 38 -4.28 57.46 16.49
N PRO A 39 -3.92 57.86 17.71
CA PRO A 39 -4.87 58.06 18.83
C PRO A 39 -6.02 59.00 18.53
N ILE A 40 -5.80 59.95 17.66
CA ILE A 40 -6.79 60.99 17.30
C ILE A 40 -8.04 60.43 16.61
N PHE A 41 -7.95 59.30 15.92
CA PHE A 41 -9.10 58.62 15.26
C PHE A 41 -9.89 57.79 16.29
N ALA A 42 -9.29 57.35 17.37
CA ALA A 42 -9.97 56.62 18.45
C ALA A 42 -10.91 57.57 19.25
N LEU A 43 -10.53 58.83 19.43
CA LEU A 43 -11.27 59.85 20.16
C LEU A 43 -12.45 60.44 19.37
N LYS A 44 -12.40 60.45 18.05
CA LYS A 44 -13.46 61.00 17.19
C LYS A 44 -14.64 60.08 16.87
N GLY A 45 -14.67 58.86 17.44
CA GLY A 45 -15.82 57.91 17.29
C GLY A 45 -16.04 57.33 15.88
N ASN A 46 -15.31 57.78 14.87
CA ASN A 46 -15.34 57.30 13.52
C ASN A 46 -14.19 56.35 13.23
N ALA A 47 -14.05 55.30 14.06
CA ALA A 47 -13.15 54.19 13.76
C ALA A 47 -13.78 53.32 12.60
N SER A 48 -13.82 53.88 11.44
CA SER A 48 -14.00 53.12 10.19
C SER A 48 -12.75 52.29 10.05
N ALA A 49 -12.73 51.09 10.65
CA ALA A 49 -11.65 50.13 10.43
C ALA A 49 -11.50 49.98 8.91
N LYS A 50 -10.32 50.39 8.39
CA LYS A 50 -9.99 50.28 6.96
C LYS A 50 -10.42 48.92 6.45
N ASN A 51 -11.18 48.85 5.38
CA ASN A 51 -11.65 47.62 4.71
C ASN A 51 -10.54 46.54 4.52
N GLY A 52 -9.26 46.93 4.51
CA GLY A 52 -8.11 46.06 4.32
C GLY A 52 -7.95 44.96 5.38
N THR A 53 -8.26 45.22 6.67
CA THR A 53 -8.12 44.20 7.72
C THR A 53 -9.18 43.10 7.64
N THR A 54 -10.37 43.44 7.13
CA THR A 54 -11.46 42.48 6.91
C THR A 54 -11.17 41.59 5.70
N VAL A 55 -10.61 42.17 4.64
CA VAL A 55 -10.26 41.43 3.41
C VAL A 55 -9.14 40.43 3.70
N LEU A 56 -8.04 40.87 4.33
CA LEU A 56 -6.93 39.98 4.65
C LEU A 56 -7.37 38.79 5.53
N ARG A 57 -8.20 39.03 6.53
CA ARG A 57 -8.71 37.99 7.40
C ARG A 57 -9.59 36.97 6.64
N ASN A 58 -10.45 37.43 5.73
CA ASN A 58 -11.26 36.55 4.89
C ASN A 58 -10.38 35.70 3.97
N ILE A 59 -9.32 36.27 3.38
CA ILE A 59 -8.33 35.54 2.57
C ILE A 59 -7.68 34.45 3.42
N LEU A 60 -7.20 34.77 4.63
CA LEU A 60 -6.58 33.78 5.53
C LEU A 60 -7.53 32.63 5.86
N VAL A 61 -8.82 32.92 6.10
CA VAL A 61 -9.82 31.88 6.37
C VAL A 61 -10.04 31.01 5.13
N ILE A 62 -10.14 31.62 3.93
CA ILE A 62 -10.27 30.87 2.68
C ILE A 62 -9.07 29.94 2.49
N VAL A 63 -7.85 30.45 2.62
CA VAL A 63 -6.63 29.64 2.50
C VAL A 63 -6.60 28.52 3.51
N GLN A 64 -6.97 28.79 4.77
CA GLN A 64 -7.04 27.78 5.84
C GLN A 64 -8.05 26.67 5.50
N PHE A 65 -9.25 27.01 5.03
CA PHE A 65 -10.23 26.01 4.61
C PHE A 65 -9.77 25.24 3.37
N SER A 66 -9.17 25.90 2.38
CA SER A 66 -8.65 25.23 1.18
C SER A 66 -7.60 24.18 1.57
N ILE A 67 -6.64 24.53 2.42
CA ILE A 67 -5.63 23.60 2.93
C ILE A 67 -6.30 22.44 3.67
N SER A 68 -7.27 22.72 4.55
CA SER A 68 -7.98 21.68 5.30
C SER A 68 -8.73 20.72 4.37
N ILE A 69 -9.41 21.25 3.35
CA ILE A 69 -10.14 20.43 2.36
C ILE A 69 -9.17 19.55 1.57
N ILE A 70 -8.03 20.09 1.13
CA ILE A 70 -7.00 19.33 0.41
C ILE A 70 -6.45 18.18 1.28
N ILE A 71 -6.17 18.45 2.56
CA ILE A 71 -5.67 17.43 3.50
C ILE A 71 -6.73 16.33 3.71
N ILE A 72 -8.00 16.72 3.90
CA ILE A 72 -9.11 15.76 4.07
C ILE A 72 -9.28 14.90 2.82
N ALA A 73 -9.31 15.53 1.64
CA ALA A 73 -9.46 14.81 0.38
C ALA A 73 -8.29 13.85 0.16
N GLY A 74 -7.04 14.30 0.39
CA GLY A 74 -5.86 13.43 0.33
C GLY A 74 -5.93 12.26 1.31
N THR A 75 -6.39 12.49 2.54
CA THR A 75 -6.59 11.42 3.54
C THR A 75 -7.61 10.40 3.08
N LEU A 76 -8.73 10.85 2.52
CA LEU A 76 -9.77 9.94 1.99
C LEU A 76 -9.24 9.11 0.83
N VAL A 77 -8.49 9.72 -0.10
CA VAL A 77 -7.87 9.00 -1.22
C VAL A 77 -6.92 7.92 -0.70
N ILE A 78 -6.02 8.26 0.22
CA ILE A 78 -5.07 7.29 0.83
C ILE A 78 -5.84 6.16 1.53
N TYR A 79 -6.89 6.49 2.29
CA TYR A 79 -7.72 5.50 2.97
C TYR A 79 -8.40 4.53 1.98
N TRP A 80 -8.99 5.06 0.89
CA TRP A 80 -9.64 4.25 -0.14
C TRP A 80 -8.64 3.39 -0.91
N GLN A 81 -7.46 3.92 -1.23
CA GLN A 81 -6.38 3.15 -1.87
C GLN A 81 -5.92 2.00 -0.97
N PHE A 82 -5.65 2.28 0.31
CA PHE A 82 -5.27 1.25 1.27
C PHE A 82 -6.34 0.16 1.38
N ARG A 83 -7.61 0.54 1.54
CA ARG A 83 -8.71 -0.40 1.61
C ARG A 83 -8.88 -1.22 0.33
N TYR A 84 -8.68 -0.62 -0.82
CA TYR A 84 -8.68 -1.32 -2.10
C TYR A 84 -7.56 -2.38 -2.15
N MET A 85 -6.34 -2.02 -1.76
CA MET A 85 -5.19 -2.93 -1.76
C MET A 85 -5.36 -4.10 -0.80
N THR A 86 -5.88 -3.86 0.41
CA THR A 86 -6.05 -4.92 1.43
C THR A 86 -7.18 -5.89 1.12
N ASN A 87 -8.21 -5.45 0.40
CA ASN A 87 -9.39 -6.26 0.06
C ASN A 87 -9.35 -6.82 -1.36
N LYS A 88 -8.31 -6.50 -2.14
CA LYS A 88 -8.19 -6.98 -3.51
C LYS A 88 -7.96 -8.49 -3.52
N ASP A 89 -8.67 -9.18 -4.40
CA ASP A 89 -8.38 -10.58 -4.70
C ASP A 89 -6.97 -10.70 -5.29
N LEU A 90 -6.14 -11.49 -4.65
CA LEU A 90 -4.76 -11.70 -5.07
C LEU A 90 -4.65 -12.72 -6.21
N GLY A 91 -5.73 -13.44 -6.54
CA GLY A 91 -5.71 -14.54 -7.50
C GLY A 91 -5.16 -15.85 -6.91
N PHE A 92 -4.90 -15.90 -5.60
CA PHE A 92 -4.51 -17.10 -4.86
C PHE A 92 -4.99 -17.01 -3.41
N ASP A 93 -5.08 -18.16 -2.75
CA ASP A 93 -5.47 -18.25 -1.35
C ASP A 93 -4.24 -18.02 -0.45
N LYS A 94 -4.17 -16.82 0.17
CA LYS A 94 -3.06 -16.43 1.07
C LYS A 94 -3.21 -16.93 2.49
N GLU A 95 -4.39 -17.41 2.88
CA GLU A 95 -4.67 -17.80 4.26
C GLU A 95 -3.94 -19.09 4.62
N GLN A 96 -3.47 -19.19 5.85
CA GLN A 96 -2.84 -20.40 6.40
C GLN A 96 -1.58 -20.86 5.65
N LEU A 97 -0.87 -19.93 5.02
CA LEU A 97 0.41 -20.19 4.39
C LEU A 97 1.57 -19.76 5.29
N VAL A 98 2.46 -20.70 5.57
CA VAL A 98 3.72 -20.45 6.28
C VAL A 98 4.89 -20.64 5.31
N VAL A 99 5.77 -19.66 5.27
CA VAL A 99 6.94 -19.67 4.40
C VAL A 99 8.18 -19.87 5.25
N LEU A 100 8.93 -20.92 4.95
CA LEU A 100 10.24 -21.20 5.54
C LEU A 100 11.31 -20.59 4.64
N GLU A 101 12.24 -19.88 5.26
CA GLU A 101 13.34 -19.23 4.56
C GLU A 101 14.70 -19.76 5.02
N ARG A 102 15.78 -19.40 4.30
CA ARG A 102 17.16 -19.81 4.60
C ARG A 102 17.35 -21.32 4.66
N LEU A 103 16.88 -21.99 3.64
CA LEU A 103 16.88 -23.46 3.55
C LEU A 103 18.26 -24.10 3.27
N HIS A 104 19.34 -23.30 3.14
CA HIS A 104 20.68 -23.80 2.85
C HIS A 104 21.20 -24.88 3.82
N PRO A 105 20.78 -24.95 5.12
CA PRO A 105 21.20 -26.06 5.98
C PRO A 105 20.63 -27.41 5.57
N LEU A 106 19.56 -27.45 4.77
CA LEU A 106 18.96 -28.70 4.28
C LEU A 106 19.75 -29.34 3.12
N ASP A 107 20.58 -28.55 2.43
CA ASP A 107 21.35 -28.99 1.27
C ASP A 107 20.48 -29.80 0.27
N LYS A 108 20.85 -31.02 -0.05
CA LYS A 108 20.15 -31.91 -0.97
C LYS A 108 18.93 -32.61 -0.36
N GLN A 109 18.63 -32.36 0.92
CA GLN A 109 17.57 -33.04 1.67
C GLN A 109 16.20 -32.36 1.57
N ILE A 110 16.06 -31.30 0.79
CA ILE A 110 14.81 -30.52 0.69
C ILE A 110 13.58 -31.39 0.37
N GLN A 111 13.70 -32.33 -0.56
CA GLN A 111 12.58 -33.20 -0.93
C GLN A 111 12.20 -34.17 0.19
N THR A 112 13.21 -34.74 0.88
CA THR A 112 12.98 -35.61 2.05
C THR A 112 12.37 -34.84 3.21
N PHE A 113 12.88 -33.64 3.46
CA PHE A 113 12.34 -32.74 4.47
C PHE A 113 10.90 -32.37 4.19
N LYS A 114 10.58 -31.99 2.94
CA LYS A 114 9.21 -31.68 2.50
C LYS A 114 8.27 -32.86 2.68
N ALA A 115 8.71 -34.08 2.31
CA ALA A 115 7.92 -35.29 2.49
C ALA A 115 7.63 -35.59 3.98
N GLU A 116 8.62 -35.40 4.85
CA GLU A 116 8.45 -35.54 6.29
C GLU A 116 7.47 -34.53 6.86
N LEU A 117 7.55 -33.26 6.43
CA LEU A 117 6.59 -32.22 6.85
C LEU A 117 5.16 -32.57 6.46
N THR A 118 4.93 -33.03 5.24
CA THR A 118 3.59 -33.37 4.72
C THR A 118 3.06 -34.71 5.28
N SER A 119 3.87 -35.48 6.02
CA SER A 119 3.40 -36.66 6.73
C SER A 119 2.46 -36.32 7.91
N HIS A 120 2.51 -35.08 8.42
CA HIS A 120 1.68 -34.64 9.54
C HIS A 120 0.36 -34.07 9.05
N SER A 121 -0.75 -34.51 9.62
CA SER A 121 -2.13 -34.16 9.17
C SER A 121 -2.48 -32.68 9.22
N SER A 122 -1.76 -31.87 10.00
CA SER A 122 -1.95 -30.41 10.06
C SER A 122 -1.31 -29.68 8.89
N ILE A 123 -0.44 -30.33 8.08
CA ILE A 123 0.19 -29.75 6.90
C ILE A 123 -0.42 -30.40 5.67
N LEU A 124 -1.20 -29.65 4.93
CA LEU A 124 -1.97 -30.16 3.80
C LEU A 124 -1.10 -30.37 2.56
N THR A 125 -0.26 -29.39 2.26
CA THR A 125 0.65 -29.41 1.11
C THR A 125 1.91 -28.59 1.43
N ALA A 126 2.98 -28.84 0.67
CA ALA A 126 4.23 -28.08 0.76
C ALA A 126 4.83 -27.92 -0.62
N THR A 127 5.31 -26.73 -0.96
CA THR A 127 5.99 -26.46 -2.23
C THR A 127 7.31 -25.77 -2.00
N ASN A 128 8.31 -26.11 -2.82
CA ASN A 128 9.60 -25.40 -2.86
C ASN A 128 9.64 -24.50 -4.11
N SER A 129 9.95 -23.23 -3.92
CA SER A 129 10.00 -22.23 -4.99
C SER A 129 11.15 -21.25 -4.82
N THR A 130 11.55 -20.61 -5.91
CA THR A 130 12.65 -19.64 -5.92
C THR A 130 12.32 -18.33 -5.23
N ALA A 131 11.03 -18.02 -5.12
CA ALA A 131 10.52 -16.85 -4.40
C ALA A 131 9.17 -17.20 -3.78
N TYR A 132 8.72 -16.45 -2.81
CA TYR A 132 7.35 -16.51 -2.31
C TYR A 132 6.47 -15.46 -3.00
N LEU A 133 5.18 -15.67 -3.05
CA LEU A 133 4.24 -14.73 -3.67
C LEU A 133 4.21 -13.42 -2.86
N GLY A 134 4.32 -12.29 -3.57
CA GLY A 134 4.47 -10.97 -2.97
C GLY A 134 5.92 -10.48 -2.85
N ALA A 135 6.92 -11.34 -3.09
CA ALA A 135 8.33 -10.95 -3.17
C ALA A 135 8.65 -10.29 -4.53
N THR A 136 9.77 -9.57 -4.57
CA THR A 136 10.33 -9.12 -5.85
C THR A 136 10.89 -10.32 -6.59
N ASN A 137 10.37 -10.58 -7.80
CA ASN A 137 10.83 -11.66 -8.66
C ASN A 137 11.86 -11.17 -9.66
N ASN A 138 12.80 -12.05 -10.01
CA ASN A 138 13.70 -11.82 -11.12
C ASN A 138 12.92 -11.87 -12.43
N ASN A 139 13.32 -11.05 -13.40
CA ASN A 139 12.84 -11.13 -14.77
C ASN A 139 13.97 -11.57 -15.70
N SER A 140 13.61 -12.18 -16.80
CA SER A 140 14.52 -12.58 -17.85
C SER A 140 13.86 -12.42 -19.20
N THR A 141 14.69 -12.35 -20.25
CA THR A 141 14.21 -12.18 -21.63
C THR A 141 14.18 -13.52 -22.31
N TYR A 142 13.06 -13.86 -22.93
CA TYR A 142 12.81 -15.10 -23.66
C TYR A 142 12.46 -14.79 -25.10
N GLY A 143 13.08 -15.49 -26.05
CA GLY A 143 12.63 -15.49 -27.45
C GLY A 143 11.25 -16.14 -27.57
N ILE A 144 10.48 -15.74 -28.56
CA ILE A 144 9.23 -16.42 -28.94
C ILE A 144 9.50 -17.10 -30.28
N LYS A 145 9.36 -18.44 -30.34
CA LYS A 145 9.64 -19.21 -31.55
C LYS A 145 8.80 -18.70 -32.72
N GLY A 146 9.46 -18.39 -33.83
CA GLY A 146 8.80 -17.85 -35.01
C GLY A 146 8.65 -16.33 -35.04
N ARG A 147 9.15 -15.61 -34.01
CA ARG A 147 9.22 -14.14 -33.96
C ARG A 147 10.67 -13.66 -34.00
N PRO A 148 10.93 -12.43 -34.49
CA PRO A 148 12.26 -11.84 -34.45
C PRO A 148 12.68 -11.55 -33.01
N LEU A 149 13.99 -11.45 -32.73
CA LEU A 149 14.55 -11.27 -31.41
C LEU A 149 14.15 -9.91 -30.78
N GLU A 150 13.84 -8.91 -31.59
CA GLU A 150 13.36 -7.60 -31.15
C GLU A 150 11.98 -7.69 -30.47
N GLU A 151 11.23 -8.75 -30.70
CA GLU A 151 9.95 -9.06 -30.08
C GLU A 151 10.08 -10.03 -28.90
N ALA A 152 11.29 -10.22 -28.38
CA ALA A 152 11.52 -11.10 -27.25
C ALA A 152 10.72 -10.65 -26.00
N ALA A 153 10.22 -11.64 -25.27
CA ALA A 153 9.36 -11.43 -24.12
C ALA A 153 10.18 -11.26 -22.84
N MET A 154 10.03 -10.12 -22.15
CA MET A 154 10.52 -9.95 -20.78
C MET A 154 9.48 -10.49 -19.80
N LEU A 155 9.81 -11.59 -19.13
CA LEU A 155 8.93 -12.32 -18.24
C LEU A 155 9.50 -12.37 -16.83
N TYR A 156 8.64 -12.24 -15.83
CA TYR A 156 8.98 -12.59 -14.45
C TYR A 156 9.06 -14.11 -14.33
N VAL A 157 10.15 -14.58 -13.73
CA VAL A 157 10.48 -16.00 -13.71
C VAL A 157 10.22 -16.60 -12.33
N TYR A 158 9.48 -17.70 -12.31
CA TYR A 158 9.23 -18.50 -11.12
C TYR A 158 9.66 -19.94 -11.39
N TYR A 159 10.64 -20.42 -10.61
CA TYR A 159 10.95 -21.84 -10.59
C TYR A 159 10.33 -22.45 -9.33
N THR A 160 9.67 -23.58 -9.51
CA THR A 160 8.91 -24.24 -8.46
C THR A 160 8.96 -25.75 -8.61
N ASP A 161 8.35 -26.45 -7.67
CA ASP A 161 8.11 -27.87 -7.76
C ASP A 161 6.65 -28.16 -8.17
N GLU A 162 6.31 -29.43 -8.19
CA GLU A 162 5.04 -29.95 -8.66
C GLU A 162 3.84 -29.53 -7.80
N ASP A 163 4.03 -29.27 -6.51
CA ASP A 163 2.95 -28.99 -5.55
C ASP A 163 2.53 -27.51 -5.49
N PHE A 164 3.19 -26.67 -6.29
CA PHE A 164 2.99 -25.22 -6.27
C PHE A 164 1.54 -24.80 -6.52
N MET A 165 0.94 -25.35 -7.57
CA MET A 165 -0.43 -25.01 -7.96
C MET A 165 -1.44 -25.37 -6.87
N GLU A 166 -1.27 -26.52 -6.24
CA GLU A 166 -2.14 -27.00 -5.17
C GLU A 166 -1.93 -26.21 -3.89
N THR A 167 -0.67 -25.93 -3.54
CA THR A 167 -0.33 -25.19 -2.33
C THR A 167 -0.92 -23.79 -2.32
N PHE A 168 -0.91 -23.08 -3.46
CA PHE A 168 -1.48 -21.75 -3.57
C PHE A 168 -2.94 -21.74 -4.08
N LYS A 169 -3.49 -22.91 -4.41
CA LYS A 169 -4.83 -23.07 -4.99
C LYS A 169 -5.03 -22.19 -6.23
N PHE A 170 -4.06 -22.20 -7.14
CA PHE A 170 -4.19 -21.48 -8.40
C PHE A 170 -5.29 -22.06 -9.29
N THR A 171 -5.95 -21.18 -10.03
CA THR A 171 -6.91 -21.56 -11.04
C THR A 171 -6.29 -21.45 -12.45
N LEU A 172 -6.65 -22.41 -13.31
CA LEU A 172 -6.29 -22.36 -14.72
C LEU A 172 -7.30 -21.49 -15.47
N ALA A 173 -6.78 -20.59 -16.32
CA ALA A 173 -7.60 -19.64 -17.08
C ALA A 173 -8.29 -20.27 -18.29
N THR A 174 -7.74 -21.39 -18.82
CA THR A 174 -8.30 -22.08 -19.97
C THR A 174 -8.56 -23.55 -19.65
N PRO A 175 -9.68 -24.13 -20.16
CA PRO A 175 -10.05 -25.52 -19.85
C PRO A 175 -9.03 -26.56 -20.30
N ASP A 176 -8.29 -26.27 -21.40
CA ASP A 176 -7.28 -27.17 -21.98
C ASP A 176 -5.91 -27.04 -21.28
N SER A 177 -5.76 -26.13 -20.33
CA SER A 177 -4.54 -25.99 -19.53
C SER A 177 -4.31 -27.22 -18.66
N ARG A 178 -3.04 -27.57 -18.47
CA ARG A 178 -2.60 -28.72 -17.70
C ARG A 178 -1.75 -28.32 -16.51
N PHE A 179 -1.72 -29.16 -15.50
CA PHE A 179 -0.88 -28.95 -14.34
C PHE A 179 0.52 -29.53 -14.56
N LEU A 180 1.54 -28.81 -14.10
CA LEU A 180 2.93 -29.27 -14.19
C LEU A 180 3.14 -30.63 -13.52
N SER A 181 2.50 -30.86 -12.36
CA SER A 181 2.70 -32.05 -11.54
C SER A 181 2.10 -33.31 -12.10
N ARG A 182 0.90 -33.20 -12.66
CA ARG A 182 0.09 -34.38 -13.04
C ARG A 182 0.40 -34.91 -14.44
N ASP A 183 0.60 -33.95 -15.36
CA ASP A 183 0.66 -34.30 -16.78
C ASP A 183 2.11 -34.34 -17.31
N PHE A 184 3.05 -33.67 -16.62
CA PHE A 184 4.44 -33.55 -17.02
C PHE A 184 5.41 -33.65 -15.85
N PRO A 185 5.43 -34.76 -15.09
CA PRO A 185 6.29 -34.89 -13.93
C PRO A 185 7.78 -34.82 -14.33
N GLY A 186 8.50 -33.89 -13.70
CA GLY A 186 9.94 -33.71 -13.95
C GLY A 186 10.32 -33.06 -15.31
N ASP A 187 9.35 -32.66 -16.14
CA ASP A 187 9.64 -32.01 -17.43
C ASP A 187 9.99 -30.52 -17.24
N SER A 188 11.29 -30.24 -17.15
CA SER A 188 11.80 -28.87 -17.04
C SER A 188 11.67 -28.05 -18.33
N SER A 189 11.16 -28.64 -19.44
CA SER A 189 10.83 -27.95 -20.71
C SER A 189 9.36 -27.51 -20.77
N ALA A 190 8.53 -27.91 -19.78
CA ALA A 190 7.15 -27.46 -19.67
C ALA A 190 7.07 -26.21 -18.82
N CYS A 191 6.23 -25.26 -19.21
CA CYS A 191 6.00 -24.03 -18.45
C CYS A 191 4.52 -23.64 -18.45
N LEU A 192 4.14 -22.87 -17.43
CA LEU A 192 2.88 -22.15 -17.35
C LEU A 192 3.14 -20.66 -17.56
N ILE A 193 2.19 -19.95 -18.13
CA ILE A 193 2.20 -18.49 -18.22
C ILE A 193 0.92 -17.93 -17.62
N ASN A 194 0.92 -16.67 -17.23
CA ASN A 194 -0.30 -16.01 -16.77
C ASN A 194 -1.04 -15.33 -17.94
N GLU A 195 -2.30 -14.92 -17.71
CA GLU A 195 -3.11 -14.21 -18.71
C GLU A 195 -2.47 -12.88 -19.13
N ALA A 196 -1.74 -12.20 -18.24
CA ALA A 196 -1.01 -10.97 -18.55
C ALA A 196 0.05 -11.21 -19.63
N THR A 197 0.71 -12.36 -19.63
CA THR A 197 1.66 -12.76 -20.69
C THR A 197 0.94 -12.91 -22.04
N VAL A 198 -0.21 -13.58 -22.05
CA VAL A 198 -1.01 -13.78 -23.27
C VAL A 198 -1.42 -12.43 -23.85
N ARG A 199 -1.93 -11.52 -23.01
CA ARG A 199 -2.36 -10.18 -23.46
C ARG A 199 -1.19 -9.31 -23.91
N LYS A 200 -0.11 -9.26 -23.13
CA LYS A 200 1.04 -8.38 -23.40
C LYS A 200 1.75 -8.71 -24.72
N TYR A 201 1.87 -9.99 -25.02
CA TYR A 201 2.58 -10.46 -26.22
C TYR A 201 1.64 -10.89 -27.33
N ALA A 202 0.34 -10.62 -27.22
CA ALA A 202 -0.70 -10.95 -28.21
C ALA A 202 -0.54 -12.40 -28.73
N LEU A 203 -0.54 -13.36 -27.80
CA LEU A 203 -0.43 -14.78 -28.14
C LEU A 203 -1.80 -15.30 -28.60
N GLU A 204 -1.94 -15.55 -29.88
CA GLU A 204 -3.21 -16.04 -30.45
C GLU A 204 -3.50 -17.50 -30.03
N ASP A 205 -2.46 -18.32 -29.93
CA ASP A 205 -2.53 -19.71 -29.47
C ASP A 205 -1.51 -19.96 -28.36
N PRO A 206 -1.87 -19.63 -27.10
CA PRO A 206 -0.94 -19.71 -25.97
C PRO A 206 -0.39 -21.11 -25.73
N LEU A 207 -1.22 -22.18 -25.88
CA LEU A 207 -0.81 -23.56 -25.58
C LEU A 207 0.12 -24.18 -26.63
N ASN A 208 0.20 -23.60 -27.83
CA ASN A 208 1.16 -23.99 -28.87
C ASN A 208 2.36 -23.02 -28.94
N THR A 209 2.43 -22.05 -28.03
CA THR A 209 3.57 -21.12 -27.95
C THR A 209 4.78 -21.81 -27.33
N ILE A 210 5.95 -21.58 -27.94
CA ILE A 210 7.25 -22.04 -27.43
C ILE A 210 8.08 -20.78 -27.10
N PHE A 211 8.51 -20.66 -25.85
CA PHE A 211 9.51 -19.69 -25.45
C PHE A 211 10.91 -20.30 -25.59
N ILE A 212 11.88 -19.46 -25.91
CA ILE A 212 13.28 -19.84 -26.08
C ILE A 212 14.07 -19.18 -24.95
N GLU A 213 14.57 -19.96 -24.01
CA GLU A 213 15.48 -19.52 -22.96
C GLU A 213 16.90 -19.45 -23.54
N PRO A 214 17.51 -18.24 -23.63
CA PRO A 214 18.86 -18.09 -24.17
C PRO A 214 19.87 -18.73 -23.22
N SER A 215 20.81 -19.48 -23.76
CA SER A 215 21.89 -20.12 -22.99
C SER A 215 23.25 -19.54 -23.38
N ASP A 216 24.04 -19.20 -22.37
CA ASP A 216 25.44 -18.78 -22.56
C ASP A 216 26.31 -19.90 -23.18
N GLN A 217 25.81 -21.14 -23.19
CA GLN A 217 26.51 -22.31 -23.79
C GLN A 217 26.15 -22.57 -25.24
N GLY A 218 25.33 -21.69 -25.86
CA GLY A 218 25.00 -21.76 -27.29
C GLY A 218 23.90 -22.75 -27.68
N PHE A 219 23.26 -23.41 -26.72
CA PHE A 219 22.09 -24.25 -26.94
C PHE A 219 20.89 -23.63 -26.22
N ASP A 220 20.01 -23.04 -27.00
CA ASP A 220 18.77 -22.45 -26.49
C ASP A 220 17.82 -23.56 -26.04
N LYS A 221 17.25 -23.39 -24.85
CA LYS A 221 16.27 -24.33 -24.31
C LYS A 221 14.87 -23.93 -24.75
N GLU A 222 14.16 -24.85 -25.40
CA GLU A 222 12.76 -24.66 -25.75
C GLU A 222 11.85 -24.95 -24.54
N LEU A 223 10.98 -24.00 -24.21
CA LEU A 223 10.00 -24.07 -23.15
C LEU A 223 8.60 -24.09 -23.77
N ARG A 224 7.89 -25.19 -23.61
CA ARG A 224 6.52 -25.35 -24.14
C ARG A 224 5.50 -24.85 -23.13
N VAL A 225 4.62 -23.98 -23.56
CA VAL A 225 3.48 -23.56 -22.72
C VAL A 225 2.46 -24.71 -22.67
N ILE A 226 2.22 -25.25 -21.50
CA ILE A 226 1.26 -26.32 -21.25
C ILE A 226 -0.02 -25.83 -20.57
N GLY A 227 -0.06 -24.59 -20.12
CA GLY A 227 -1.23 -24.03 -19.48
C GLY A 227 -1.12 -22.53 -19.27
N VAL A 228 -2.27 -21.91 -19.13
CA VAL A 228 -2.43 -20.51 -18.75
C VAL A 228 -3.07 -20.45 -17.36
N VAL A 229 -2.39 -19.84 -16.40
CA VAL A 229 -2.93 -19.58 -15.06
C VAL A 229 -3.64 -18.24 -15.05
N SER A 230 -4.66 -18.13 -14.24
CA SER A 230 -5.33 -16.85 -14.01
C SER A 230 -4.36 -15.82 -13.44
N ASP A 231 -4.57 -14.56 -13.78
CA ASP A 231 -3.75 -13.48 -13.25
C ASP A 231 -3.77 -13.45 -11.73
N HIS A 232 -2.59 -13.32 -11.15
CA HIS A 232 -2.40 -13.26 -9.72
C HIS A 232 -1.31 -12.25 -9.36
N HIS A 233 -1.43 -11.66 -8.19
CA HIS A 233 -0.45 -10.69 -7.69
C HIS A 233 0.73 -11.42 -7.04
N PHE A 234 1.81 -11.59 -7.79
CA PHE A 234 3.06 -12.19 -7.32
C PHE A 234 4.10 -11.16 -6.89
N SER A 235 3.85 -9.86 -7.11
CA SER A 235 4.66 -8.73 -6.68
C SER A 235 3.79 -7.72 -5.92
N SER A 236 4.27 -6.49 -5.74
CA SER A 236 3.52 -5.42 -5.07
C SER A 236 2.18 -5.15 -5.76
N LEU A 237 1.12 -4.98 -4.96
CA LEU A 237 -0.21 -4.56 -5.44
C LEU A 237 -0.23 -3.12 -6.03
N LYS A 238 0.87 -2.38 -5.91
CA LYS A 238 1.04 -1.06 -6.54
C LYS A 238 1.28 -1.17 -8.03
N ASP A 239 1.81 -2.31 -8.46
CA ASP A 239 2.16 -2.57 -9.84
C ASP A 239 1.03 -3.31 -10.56
N GLU A 240 0.94 -3.15 -11.87
CA GLU A 240 0.10 -3.99 -12.70
C GLU A 240 0.66 -5.43 -12.68
N ILE A 241 -0.24 -6.40 -12.85
CA ILE A 241 0.18 -7.81 -12.94
C ILE A 241 1.06 -7.97 -14.17
N GLY A 242 2.33 -8.24 -13.92
CA GLY A 242 3.33 -8.42 -14.97
C GLY A 242 3.18 -9.74 -15.72
N ALA A 243 3.80 -9.81 -16.89
CA ALA A 243 3.90 -11.05 -17.65
C ALA A 243 4.84 -12.03 -16.94
N GLN A 244 4.38 -13.26 -16.68
CA GLN A 244 5.06 -14.26 -15.86
C GLN A 244 5.15 -15.61 -16.55
N ILE A 245 6.28 -16.30 -16.31
CA ILE A 245 6.50 -17.70 -16.65
C ILE A 245 6.80 -18.50 -15.38
N ILE A 246 6.15 -19.63 -15.22
CA ILE A 246 6.31 -20.55 -14.09
C ILE A 246 6.84 -21.88 -14.66
N MET A 247 7.97 -22.34 -14.14
CA MET A 247 8.68 -23.52 -14.62
C MET A 247 9.01 -24.46 -13.48
N LEU A 248 9.13 -25.75 -13.79
CA LEU A 248 9.67 -26.71 -12.84
C LEU A 248 11.16 -26.43 -12.60
N LYS A 249 11.56 -26.41 -11.34
CA LYS A 249 12.95 -26.26 -10.94
C LYS A 249 13.77 -27.45 -11.45
N PRO A 250 14.88 -27.23 -12.19
CA PRO A 250 15.77 -28.31 -12.56
C PRO A 250 16.33 -29.02 -11.33
N GLN A 251 16.35 -30.35 -11.33
CA GLN A 251 16.88 -31.14 -10.22
C GLN A 251 18.36 -30.85 -9.90
N SER A 252 19.11 -30.36 -10.90
CA SER A 252 20.53 -30.01 -10.77
C SER A 252 20.79 -28.67 -10.09
N TRP A 253 19.78 -27.90 -9.76
CA TRP A 253 19.94 -26.60 -9.11
C TRP A 253 20.07 -26.74 -7.61
N ASP A 254 21.22 -26.36 -7.07
CA ASP A 254 21.51 -26.32 -5.62
C ASP A 254 20.87 -25.11 -4.91
N TRP A 255 20.07 -24.30 -5.61
CA TRP A 255 19.45 -23.15 -4.99
C TRP A 255 18.22 -23.55 -4.16
N HIS A 256 18.23 -23.14 -2.88
CA HIS A 256 17.32 -23.65 -1.88
C HIS A 256 16.00 -22.89 -1.78
N GLY A 257 15.92 -21.64 -2.25
CA GLY A 257 14.68 -20.84 -2.29
C GLY A 257 13.91 -20.81 -0.96
N TYR A 258 12.61 -21.04 -1.08
CA TYR A 258 11.65 -21.03 0.03
C TYR A 258 10.82 -22.32 0.00
N ILE A 259 10.41 -22.81 1.18
CA ILE A 259 9.32 -23.80 1.28
C ILE A 259 8.10 -23.10 1.80
N THR A 260 7.01 -23.18 1.06
CA THR A 260 5.69 -22.68 1.49
C THR A 260 4.82 -23.86 1.88
N LEU A 261 4.29 -23.82 3.09
CA LEU A 261 3.41 -24.82 3.67
C LEU A 261 1.99 -24.31 3.71
N ARG A 262 1.02 -25.11 3.30
CA ARG A 262 -0.39 -24.86 3.57
C ARG A 262 -0.79 -25.65 4.81
N ILE A 263 -1.22 -24.95 5.85
CA ILE A 263 -1.63 -25.52 7.12
C ILE A 263 -3.14 -25.71 7.15
N ALA A 264 -3.62 -26.76 7.79
CA ALA A 264 -5.04 -26.96 8.05
C ALA A 264 -5.57 -25.86 8.99
N GLY A 265 -6.79 -25.38 8.73
CA GLY A 265 -7.40 -24.29 9.49
C GLY A 265 -7.58 -24.61 10.96
N GLY A 266 -7.55 -23.55 11.77
CA GLY A 266 -7.74 -23.60 13.21
C GLY A 266 -6.44 -23.49 14.01
N ARG A 267 -6.54 -22.80 15.15
CA ARG A 267 -5.40 -22.49 16.00
C ARG A 267 -4.60 -23.74 16.45
N GLU A 268 -5.31 -24.81 16.81
CA GLU A 268 -4.69 -26.06 17.24
C GLU A 268 -3.83 -26.70 16.14
N ASN A 269 -4.31 -26.65 14.88
CA ASN A 269 -3.58 -27.16 13.73
C ASN A 269 -2.33 -26.30 13.43
N ILE A 270 -2.43 -24.98 13.59
CA ILE A 270 -1.27 -24.07 13.39
C ILE A 270 -0.20 -24.38 14.44
N GLU A 271 -0.57 -24.48 15.73
CA GLU A 271 0.37 -24.80 16.81
C GLU A 271 1.02 -26.18 16.60
N ALA A 272 0.22 -27.18 16.21
CA ALA A 272 0.73 -28.54 15.93
C ALA A 272 1.66 -28.55 14.68
N ALA A 273 1.28 -27.87 13.62
CA ALA A 273 2.11 -27.76 12.42
C ALA A 273 3.46 -27.11 12.73
N LEU A 274 3.46 -25.96 13.41
CA LEU A 274 4.70 -25.28 13.76
C LEU A 274 5.60 -26.09 14.69
N ALA A 275 5.02 -26.81 15.65
CA ALA A 275 5.78 -27.72 16.51
C ALA A 275 6.40 -28.89 15.72
N HIS A 276 5.66 -29.44 14.74
CA HIS A 276 6.17 -30.49 13.87
C HIS A 276 7.28 -29.94 12.94
N VAL A 277 7.11 -28.75 12.35
CA VAL A 277 8.12 -28.09 11.52
C VAL A 277 9.40 -27.87 12.31
N ASP A 278 9.34 -27.30 13.52
CA ASP A 278 10.51 -27.03 14.36
C ASP A 278 11.24 -28.34 14.74
N LYS A 279 10.50 -29.36 15.13
CA LYS A 279 11.06 -30.69 15.46
C LYS A 279 11.78 -31.31 14.25
N THR A 280 11.13 -31.31 13.09
CA THR A 280 11.66 -31.88 11.86
C THR A 280 12.87 -31.07 11.39
N TRP A 281 12.80 -29.74 11.44
CA TRP A 281 13.91 -28.86 11.09
C TRP A 281 15.17 -29.17 11.90
N LYS A 282 15.05 -29.25 13.23
CA LYS A 282 16.18 -29.59 14.13
C LYS A 282 16.78 -30.94 13.81
N ALA A 283 15.98 -31.92 13.44
CA ALA A 283 16.46 -33.24 13.06
C ALA A 283 17.29 -33.25 11.76
N PHE A 284 17.00 -32.32 10.84
CA PHE A 284 17.68 -32.23 9.55
C PHE A 284 18.87 -31.26 9.54
N THR A 285 18.93 -30.29 10.47
CA THR A 285 19.86 -29.14 10.40
C THR A 285 20.80 -29.02 11.60
N ASN A 286 20.91 -30.03 12.44
CA ASN A 286 21.76 -30.02 13.65
C ASN A 286 21.44 -28.80 14.57
N ASP A 287 20.17 -28.54 14.86
CA ASP A 287 19.68 -27.47 15.74
C ASP A 287 19.92 -26.03 15.22
N GLU A 288 20.07 -25.83 13.93
CA GLU A 288 20.10 -24.48 13.39
C GLU A 288 18.75 -23.76 13.62
N PRO A 289 18.75 -22.42 13.83
CA PRO A 289 17.51 -21.69 14.08
C PRO A 289 16.61 -21.66 12.84
N LEU A 290 15.37 -22.14 12.98
CA LEU A 290 14.35 -22.06 11.96
C LEU A 290 13.90 -20.60 11.76
N GLN A 291 13.83 -20.15 10.51
CA GLN A 291 13.27 -18.87 10.15
C GLN A 291 12.04 -19.07 9.28
N TYR A 292 10.93 -18.50 9.70
CA TYR A 292 9.66 -18.57 8.98
C TYR A 292 8.83 -17.33 9.22
N PHE A 293 7.85 -17.11 8.35
CA PHE A 293 6.83 -16.08 8.51
C PHE A 293 5.49 -16.56 7.94
N PHE A 294 4.41 -15.93 8.39
CA PHE A 294 3.10 -16.09 7.78
C PHE A 294 2.98 -15.19 6.55
N LEU A 295 2.51 -15.75 5.44
CA LEU A 295 2.48 -15.01 4.17
C LEU A 295 1.49 -13.83 4.21
N ASP A 296 0.35 -14.00 4.85
CA ASP A 296 -0.65 -12.95 5.06
C ASP A 296 -0.10 -11.79 5.90
N GLU A 297 0.59 -12.10 7.01
CA GLU A 297 1.26 -11.10 7.86
C GLU A 297 2.38 -10.36 7.10
N GLN A 298 3.16 -11.09 6.32
CA GLN A 298 4.24 -10.49 5.51
C GLN A 298 3.68 -9.56 4.43
N LEU A 299 2.58 -9.94 3.77
CA LEU A 299 1.89 -9.09 2.81
C LEU A 299 1.29 -7.84 3.48
N GLU A 300 0.76 -7.94 4.69
CA GLU A 300 0.31 -6.78 5.46
C GLU A 300 1.46 -5.85 5.82
N ASN A 301 2.62 -6.40 6.18
CA ASN A 301 3.81 -5.62 6.52
C ASN A 301 4.35 -4.81 5.34
N TYR A 302 4.20 -5.28 4.10
CA TYR A 302 4.57 -4.49 2.91
C TYR A 302 3.81 -3.17 2.81
N TYR A 303 2.61 -3.10 3.38
CA TYR A 303 1.76 -1.90 3.37
C TYR A 303 1.70 -1.18 4.72
N ALA A 304 2.55 -1.59 5.68
CA ALA A 304 2.58 -0.98 7.01
C ALA A 304 2.99 0.50 6.97
N GLU A 305 3.87 0.88 6.05
CA GLU A 305 4.28 2.28 5.85
C GLU A 305 3.12 3.13 5.33
N GLU A 306 2.34 2.63 4.38
CA GLU A 306 1.15 3.31 3.86
C GLU A 306 0.10 3.46 4.94
N LYS A 307 -0.15 2.42 5.73
CA LYS A 307 -1.06 2.44 6.88
C LYS A 307 -0.62 3.50 7.90
N ARG A 308 0.67 3.54 8.21
CA ARG A 308 1.25 4.54 9.12
C ARG A 308 1.08 5.96 8.57
N THR A 309 1.40 6.17 7.30
CA THR A 309 1.23 7.46 6.61
C THR A 309 -0.23 7.89 6.61
N GLY A 310 -1.16 6.98 6.29
CA GLY A 310 -2.60 7.24 6.36
C GLY A 310 -3.05 7.64 7.76
N THR A 311 -2.58 6.97 8.81
CA THR A 311 -2.90 7.29 10.21
C THR A 311 -2.37 8.67 10.60
N ILE A 312 -1.13 8.99 10.26
CA ILE A 312 -0.53 10.30 10.52
C ILE A 312 -1.33 11.40 9.81
N THR A 313 -1.64 11.20 8.54
CA THR A 313 -2.42 12.16 7.74
C THR A 313 -3.83 12.35 8.32
N LEU A 314 -4.48 11.30 8.81
CA LEU A 314 -5.77 11.39 9.50
C LEU A 314 -5.69 12.26 10.76
N ILE A 315 -4.66 12.09 11.59
CA ILE A 315 -4.46 12.90 12.80
C ILE A 315 -4.30 14.38 12.41
N PHE A 316 -3.46 14.68 11.41
CA PHE A 316 -3.30 16.04 10.92
C PHE A 316 -4.59 16.61 10.31
N SER A 317 -5.39 15.80 9.63
CA SER A 317 -6.71 16.22 9.13
C SER A 317 -7.66 16.62 10.25
N ILE A 318 -7.74 15.84 11.32
CA ILE A 318 -8.55 16.15 12.49
C ILE A 318 -8.09 17.46 13.15
N LEU A 319 -6.78 17.63 13.31
CA LEU A 319 -6.21 18.88 13.85
C LEU A 319 -6.51 20.08 12.94
N ALA A 320 -6.38 19.92 11.62
CA ALA A 320 -6.71 20.97 10.66
C ALA A 320 -8.19 21.39 10.72
N ILE A 321 -9.10 20.41 10.83
CA ILE A 321 -10.54 20.67 11.00
C ILE A 321 -10.79 21.44 12.29
N PHE A 322 -10.16 21.02 13.39
CA PHE A 322 -10.31 21.67 14.69
C PHE A 322 -9.84 23.14 14.65
N ILE A 323 -8.64 23.39 14.09
CA ILE A 323 -8.11 24.74 13.94
C ILE A 323 -9.00 25.59 13.02
N ALA A 324 -9.47 25.02 11.90
CA ALA A 324 -10.38 25.70 10.99
C ALA A 324 -11.70 26.08 11.69
N SER A 325 -12.24 25.16 12.50
CA SER A 325 -13.47 25.41 13.28
C SER A 325 -13.30 26.54 14.29
N LEU A 326 -12.16 26.58 14.98
CA LEU A 326 -11.81 27.67 15.91
C LEU A 326 -11.67 29.03 15.19
N GLY A 327 -11.01 29.02 14.03
CA GLY A 327 -10.90 30.23 13.18
C GLY A 327 -12.25 30.75 12.74
N LEU A 328 -13.13 29.85 12.29
CA LEU A 328 -14.50 30.17 11.92
C LEU A 328 -15.33 30.72 13.08
N PHE A 329 -15.25 30.05 14.22
CA PHE A 329 -15.93 30.48 15.45
C PHE A 329 -15.52 31.91 15.83
N GLY A 330 -14.22 32.18 15.87
CA GLY A 330 -13.70 33.53 16.18
C GLY A 330 -14.16 34.58 15.17
N LEU A 331 -14.17 34.23 13.86
CA LEU A 331 -14.66 35.14 12.81
C LEU A 331 -16.16 35.43 12.94
N THR A 332 -16.94 34.38 13.20
CA THR A 332 -18.39 34.51 13.38
C THR A 332 -18.74 35.36 14.58
N LEU A 333 -18.07 35.14 15.70
CA LEU A 333 -18.23 35.93 16.93
C LEU A 333 -17.92 37.42 16.69
N TYR A 334 -16.80 37.71 16.07
CA TYR A 334 -16.40 39.07 15.75
C TYR A 334 -17.37 39.77 14.78
N ASN A 335 -17.82 39.08 13.75
CA ASN A 335 -18.80 39.62 12.78
C ASN A 335 -20.16 39.87 13.45
N SER A 336 -20.58 38.98 14.35
CA SER A 336 -21.81 39.13 15.13
C SER A 336 -21.75 40.35 16.07
N GLN A 337 -20.67 40.56 16.76
CA GLN A 337 -20.44 41.72 17.62
C GLN A 337 -20.48 43.04 16.84
N LYS A 338 -19.89 43.11 15.65
CA LYS A 338 -19.96 44.29 14.78
C LYS A 338 -21.38 44.62 14.31
N ARG A 339 -22.23 43.62 14.12
CA ARG A 339 -23.60 43.74 13.60
C ARG A 339 -24.66 43.68 14.69
N ILE A 340 -24.30 43.79 15.95
CA ILE A 340 -25.24 43.62 17.07
C ILE A 340 -26.40 44.60 17.02
N ARG A 341 -26.15 45.87 16.60
CA ARG A 341 -27.20 46.88 16.41
C ARG A 341 -28.12 46.56 15.24
N GLU A 342 -27.60 46.09 14.10
CA GLU A 342 -28.34 45.66 12.93
C GLU A 342 -29.21 44.46 13.26
N ILE A 343 -28.67 43.49 13.98
CA ILE A 343 -29.39 42.29 14.42
C ILE A 343 -30.51 42.68 15.40
N GLY A 344 -30.23 43.56 16.36
CA GLY A 344 -31.24 44.07 17.29
C GLY A 344 -32.39 44.77 16.59
N LEU A 345 -32.13 45.65 15.60
CA LEU A 345 -33.13 46.31 14.78
C LEU A 345 -33.99 45.32 13.99
N ARG A 346 -33.39 44.30 13.38
CA ARG A 346 -34.13 43.28 12.66
C ARG A 346 -35.02 42.44 13.57
N LYS A 347 -34.56 42.10 14.77
CA LYS A 347 -35.38 41.41 15.78
C LYS A 347 -36.57 42.23 16.23
N VAL A 348 -36.41 43.54 16.45
CA VAL A 348 -37.53 44.45 16.76
C VAL A 348 -38.54 44.53 15.60
N LEU A 349 -38.08 44.42 14.35
CA LEU A 349 -38.90 44.40 13.15
C LEU A 349 -39.49 43.00 12.84
N GLY A 350 -39.38 42.02 13.74
CA GLY A 350 -40.03 40.72 13.63
C GLY A 350 -39.21 39.64 12.91
N ALA A 351 -37.89 39.82 12.75
CA ALA A 351 -37.06 38.78 12.14
C ALA A 351 -36.93 37.55 13.07
N THR A 352 -37.13 36.38 12.51
CA THR A 352 -36.94 35.08 13.22
C THR A 352 -35.48 34.80 13.46
N GLU A 353 -35.19 33.89 14.43
CA GLU A 353 -33.82 33.47 14.71
C GLU A 353 -33.14 32.85 13.50
N GLY A 354 -33.88 32.07 12.70
CA GLY A 354 -33.39 31.48 11.44
C GLY A 354 -32.92 32.53 10.43
N ASN A 355 -33.63 33.65 10.30
CA ASN A 355 -33.26 34.75 9.42
C ASN A 355 -31.96 35.43 9.88
N VAL A 356 -31.74 35.56 11.18
CA VAL A 356 -30.52 36.13 11.74
C VAL A 356 -29.33 35.19 11.52
N ILE A 357 -29.52 33.90 11.77
CA ILE A 357 -28.49 32.86 11.53
C ILE A 357 -28.11 32.83 10.05
N ALA A 358 -29.10 32.86 9.13
CA ALA A 358 -28.85 32.86 7.70
C ALA A 358 -27.97 34.04 7.24
N VAL A 359 -28.20 35.24 7.80
CA VAL A 359 -27.40 36.44 7.49
C VAL A 359 -25.97 36.33 7.99
N ILE A 360 -25.77 35.78 9.18
CA ILE A 360 -24.43 35.57 9.75
C ILE A 360 -23.69 34.49 8.97
N SER A 361 -24.36 33.36 8.67
CA SER A 361 -23.77 32.20 7.98
C SER A 361 -23.45 32.46 6.52
N LYS A 362 -24.12 33.44 5.87
CA LYS A 362 -23.90 33.75 4.45
C LYS A 362 -22.44 34.09 4.11
N SER A 363 -21.77 34.86 4.97
CA SER A 363 -20.35 35.22 4.78
C SER A 363 -19.42 34.03 4.90
N VAL A 364 -19.77 33.11 5.78
CA VAL A 364 -19.03 31.85 6.00
C VAL A 364 -19.25 30.89 4.83
N GLY A 365 -20.49 30.76 4.37
CA GLY A 365 -20.84 29.93 3.22
C GLY A 365 -20.09 30.36 1.94
N TYR A 366 -19.90 31.66 1.72
CA TYR A 366 -19.07 32.14 0.61
C TYR A 366 -17.60 31.75 0.76
N ALA A 367 -17.01 31.88 1.97
CA ALA A 367 -15.62 31.52 2.20
C ALA A 367 -15.39 30.01 1.97
N VAL A 368 -16.26 29.15 2.51
CA VAL A 368 -16.21 27.70 2.30
C VAL A 368 -16.43 27.32 0.84
N GLY A 369 -17.43 27.94 0.17
CA GLY A 369 -17.70 27.69 -1.24
C GLY A 369 -16.51 28.03 -2.16
N ILE A 370 -15.84 29.15 -1.92
CA ILE A 370 -14.61 29.50 -2.65
C ILE A 370 -13.48 28.49 -2.34
N SER A 371 -13.36 28.05 -1.08
CA SER A 371 -12.32 27.10 -0.67
C SER A 371 -12.49 25.71 -1.32
N ILE A 372 -13.71 25.33 -1.68
CA ILE A 372 -13.99 24.06 -2.39
C ILE A 372 -13.60 24.17 -3.88
N LEU A 373 -13.66 25.38 -4.46
CA LEU A 373 -13.34 25.60 -5.88
C LEU A 373 -11.83 25.75 -6.15
N ILE A 374 -11.04 26.01 -5.12
CA ILE A 374 -9.56 26.09 -5.17
C ILE A 374 -8.96 24.70 -4.99
#